data_c62974910aea632b08dfbdaafee45a9a
#
_entry.id   c62974910aea632b08dfbdaafee45a9a
#
_cell.length_a   1.000
_cell.length_b   1.000
_cell.length_c   1.000
_cell.angle_alpha   90.00
_cell.angle_beta   90.00
_cell.angle_gamma   90.00
#
_symmetry.space_group_name_H-M   'P 1'
#
loop_
_entity.id
_entity.type
_entity.pdbx_description
1 polymer ?
#
loop_
_entity_poly.entity_id
_entity_poly.type
_entity_poly.pdbx_seq_one_letter_code
_entity_poly.pdbx_strand_id
1 'polypeptide(L)'
;MRRTAVPGDGGQHSGARSPLGRRCKRGTQNQAIGRSRGGPTTKIHALCDPFGRLYALMLTGGHVHDIWGARGLLASVATPQHFLADKAYDADDIRDYLAADGSEAIIPPKANRREPRPHDPIAYRMRNIIERSFNRLKDWRGIATRYDKKAVNFLAGVCLASALTYWIQ
;
A
#
# COMPACT_ATOMS: atom_id res chain seq x y z
N MET A 1 18.22 -12.89 7.93
CA MET A 1 16.79 -12.68 8.27
C MET A 1 16.07 -12.37 6.97
N ARG A 2 15.24 -13.29 6.48
CA ARG A 2 14.58 -13.13 5.16
C ARG A 2 13.45 -12.13 5.28
N ARG A 3 13.53 -11.02 4.55
CA ARG A 3 12.45 -10.01 4.51
C ARG A 3 11.52 -10.32 3.34
N THR A 4 10.25 -10.53 3.63
CA THR A 4 9.19 -10.64 2.63
C THR A 4 8.40 -9.35 2.65
N ALA A 5 8.35 -8.63 1.54
CA ALA A 5 7.57 -7.42 1.43
C ALA A 5 6.26 -7.73 0.71
N VAL A 6 5.15 -7.32 1.28
CA VAL A 6 3.83 -7.42 0.66
C VAL A 6 3.26 -6.02 0.56
N PRO A 7 3.11 -5.43 -0.65
CA PRO A 7 2.36 -4.20 -0.79
C PRO A 7 0.89 -4.50 -0.49
N GLY A 8 0.33 -3.75 0.44
CA GLY A 8 -1.09 -3.80 0.72
C GLY A 8 -1.88 -3.18 -0.42
N ASP A 9 -2.98 -3.82 -0.77
CA ASP A 9 -4.00 -3.17 -1.59
C ASP A 9 -4.43 -1.88 -0.88
N GLY A 10 -4.30 -0.76 -1.59
CA GLY A 10 -4.67 0.53 -1.06
C GLY A 10 -6.13 0.52 -0.66
N GLY A 11 -6.40 0.28 0.63
CA GLY A 11 -7.74 0.27 1.16
C GLY A 11 -8.47 1.54 0.74
N GLN A 12 -9.41 1.40 -0.19
CA GLN A 12 -10.28 2.50 -0.59
C GLN A 12 -11.20 2.78 0.57
N HIS A 13 -10.99 3.91 1.26
CA HIS A 13 -11.96 4.39 2.24
C HIS A 13 -13.13 4.99 1.46
N SER A 14 -14.10 4.13 1.10
CA SER A 14 -15.35 4.54 0.49
C SER A 14 -16.47 4.52 1.53
N GLY A 15 -17.20 5.61 1.66
CA GLY A 15 -18.54 5.53 2.15
C GLY A 15 -18.92 6.16 3.48
N ALA A 16 -18.36 7.28 3.85
CA ALA A 16 -19.07 8.30 4.62
C ALA A 16 -18.79 9.63 3.94
N ARG A 17 -19.75 10.55 3.92
CA ARG A 17 -19.48 11.91 3.38
C ARG A 17 -18.30 12.47 4.13
N SER A 18 -17.13 12.38 3.47
CA SER A 18 -15.86 12.79 4.04
C SER A 18 -15.96 14.26 4.46
N PRO A 19 -15.57 14.63 5.68
CA PRO A 19 -15.45 16.02 6.11
C PRO A 19 -14.42 16.81 5.28
N LEU A 20 -13.72 16.15 4.34
CA LEU A 20 -12.74 16.74 3.43
C LEU A 20 -13.35 17.61 2.30
N GLY A 21 -14.68 17.70 2.17
CA GLY A 21 -15.37 18.47 1.12
C GLY A 21 -15.20 19.98 1.16
N ARG A 22 -14.52 20.57 2.15
CA ARG A 22 -14.19 22.00 2.16
C ARG A 22 -12.81 22.20 1.53
N ARG A 23 -12.79 22.89 0.38
CA ARG A 23 -11.61 23.31 -0.37
C ARG A 23 -10.48 23.77 0.57
N CYS A 24 -9.41 23.00 0.63
CA CYS A 24 -8.14 23.50 1.10
C CYS A 24 -7.54 24.38 -0.01
N LYS A 25 -7.26 25.66 0.25
CA LYS A 25 -6.74 26.63 -0.73
C LYS A 25 -5.33 26.32 -1.27
N ARG A 26 -4.67 25.27 -0.78
CA ARG A 26 -3.38 24.76 -1.28
C ARG A 26 -3.64 23.41 -1.96
N GLY A 27 -3.22 23.32 -3.23
CA GLY A 27 -3.52 22.27 -4.19
C GLY A 27 -3.77 20.87 -3.61
N THR A 28 -4.85 20.23 -4.01
CA THR A 28 -5.29 18.90 -3.54
C THR A 28 -4.24 17.81 -3.75
N GLN A 29 -3.35 17.94 -4.73
CA GLN A 29 -2.28 16.99 -5.04
C GLN A 29 -1.27 16.82 -3.90
N ASN A 30 -0.91 17.93 -3.22
CA ASN A 30 0.03 17.90 -2.09
C ASN A 30 -0.56 17.28 -0.82
N GLN A 31 -1.87 17.01 -0.80
CA GLN A 31 -2.55 16.44 0.36
C GLN A 31 -2.88 14.95 0.20
N ALA A 32 -2.38 14.30 -0.85
CA ALA A 32 -2.68 12.91 -1.16
C ALA A 32 -4.19 12.61 -1.15
N ILE A 33 -4.99 13.55 -1.65
CA ILE A 33 -6.44 13.41 -1.83
C ILE A 33 -6.73 13.37 -3.32
N GLY A 34 -7.45 12.36 -3.77
CA GLY A 34 -7.83 12.21 -5.17
C GLY A 34 -9.21 11.64 -5.34
N ARG A 35 -9.84 11.93 -6.46
CA ARG A 35 -11.20 11.46 -6.74
C ARG A 35 -11.17 10.02 -7.22
N SER A 36 -11.77 9.11 -6.46
CA SER A 36 -12.08 7.74 -6.86
C SER A 36 -13.56 7.62 -7.26
N ARG A 37 -14.01 6.41 -7.62
CA ARG A 37 -15.43 6.14 -7.89
C ARG A 37 -16.32 6.45 -6.69
N GLY A 38 -15.81 6.26 -5.47
CA GLY A 38 -16.51 6.55 -4.21
C GLY A 38 -16.36 7.98 -3.70
N GLY A 39 -15.73 8.89 -4.46
CA GLY A 39 -15.50 10.29 -4.06
C GLY A 39 -14.04 10.59 -3.70
N PRO A 40 -13.78 11.68 -2.96
CA PRO A 40 -12.44 12.04 -2.54
C PRO A 40 -11.86 11.02 -1.56
N THR A 41 -10.76 10.38 -1.92
CA THR A 41 -10.11 9.33 -1.13
C THR A 41 -8.59 9.46 -1.10
N THR A 42 -7.98 8.79 -0.15
CA THR A 42 -6.54 8.61 -0.04
C THR A 42 -6.24 7.11 -0.01
N LYS A 43 -5.21 6.70 -0.73
CA LYS A 43 -4.67 5.34 -0.64
C LYS A 43 -3.49 5.32 0.32
N ILE A 44 -3.47 4.31 1.18
CA ILE A 44 -2.32 3.99 2.02
C ILE A 44 -1.60 2.82 1.36
N HIS A 45 -0.36 3.03 0.96
CA HIS A 45 0.53 1.98 0.49
C HIS A 45 1.43 1.57 1.64
N ALA A 46 1.65 0.28 1.81
CA ALA A 46 2.49 -0.23 2.88
C ALA A 46 3.30 -1.44 2.44
N LEU A 47 4.46 -1.61 3.04
CA LEU A 47 5.21 -2.86 3.04
C LEU A 47 5.15 -3.46 4.43
N CYS A 48 4.98 -4.77 4.52
CA CYS A 48 5.06 -5.49 5.77
C CYS A 48 6.11 -6.60 5.71
N ASP A 49 6.58 -6.99 6.88
CA ASP A 49 7.42 -8.16 7.04
C ASP A 49 6.58 -9.45 7.16
N PRO A 50 7.20 -10.64 7.23
CA PRO A 50 6.49 -11.91 7.36
C PRO A 50 5.65 -12.05 8.63
N PHE A 51 5.86 -11.18 9.62
CA PHE A 51 5.08 -11.13 10.86
C PHE A 51 3.89 -10.16 10.78
N GLY A 52 3.73 -9.46 9.64
CA GLY A 52 2.66 -8.49 9.43
C GLY A 52 2.96 -7.11 10.00
N ARG A 53 4.20 -6.84 10.42
CA ARG A 53 4.60 -5.53 10.92
C ARG A 53 4.84 -4.58 9.75
N LEU A 54 4.12 -3.47 9.75
CA LEU A 54 4.29 -2.46 8.70
C LEU A 54 5.59 -1.67 8.96
N TYR A 55 6.49 -1.61 7.97
CA TYR A 55 7.79 -0.95 8.11
C TYR A 55 8.03 0.17 7.10
N ALA A 56 7.23 0.25 6.04
CA ALA A 56 7.26 1.37 5.11
C ALA A 56 5.83 1.76 4.73
N LEU A 57 5.56 3.05 4.72
CA LEU A 57 4.23 3.61 4.52
C LEU A 57 4.30 4.82 3.58
N MET A 58 3.33 4.92 2.67
CA MET A 58 3.22 6.03 1.72
C MET A 58 1.76 6.34 1.41
N LEU A 59 1.45 7.59 1.14
CA LEU A 59 0.12 8.04 0.76
C LEU A 59 0.08 8.50 -0.70
N THR A 60 -0.99 8.15 -1.39
CA THR A 60 -1.32 8.74 -2.70
C THR A 60 -2.78 9.14 -2.75
N GLY A 61 -3.13 10.00 -3.71
CA GLY A 61 -4.53 10.31 -3.99
C GLY A 61 -5.26 9.09 -4.58
N GLY A 62 -6.55 8.95 -4.30
CA GLY A 62 -7.34 7.80 -4.74
C GLY A 62 -7.36 7.52 -6.24
N HIS A 63 -7.07 8.55 -7.08
CA HIS A 63 -6.98 8.42 -8.53
C HIS A 63 -5.62 7.89 -9.02
N VAL A 64 -4.59 7.90 -8.17
CA VAL A 64 -3.24 7.46 -8.54
C VAL A 64 -3.22 5.95 -8.67
N HIS A 65 -2.57 5.45 -9.73
CA HIS A 65 -2.43 4.02 -9.94
C HIS A 65 -1.50 3.39 -8.89
N ASP A 66 -1.85 2.21 -8.38
CA ASP A 66 -1.16 1.56 -7.25
C ASP A 66 0.32 1.26 -7.53
N ILE A 67 0.68 1.04 -8.80
CA ILE A 67 2.07 0.85 -9.25
C ILE A 67 2.98 2.01 -8.80
N TRP A 68 2.51 3.25 -8.82
CA TRP A 68 3.30 4.40 -8.37
C TRP A 68 3.61 4.35 -6.87
N GLY A 69 2.65 3.86 -6.07
CA GLY A 69 2.86 3.63 -4.65
C GLY A 69 3.92 2.53 -4.40
N ALA A 70 3.85 1.43 -5.16
CA ALA A 70 4.82 0.35 -5.07
C ALA A 70 6.24 0.82 -5.43
N ARG A 71 6.38 1.56 -6.53
CA ARG A 71 7.69 2.13 -6.94
C ARG A 71 8.28 3.05 -5.86
N GLY A 72 7.45 3.95 -5.32
CA GLY A 72 7.90 4.85 -4.26
C GLY A 72 8.34 4.12 -3.00
N LEU A 73 7.62 3.08 -2.60
CA LEU A 73 7.98 2.25 -1.45
C LEU A 73 9.25 1.43 -1.71
N LEU A 74 9.35 0.76 -2.85
CA LEU A 74 10.54 -0.02 -3.22
C LEU A 74 11.79 0.85 -3.30
N ALA A 75 11.68 2.07 -3.83
CA ALA A 75 12.80 3.02 -3.87
C ALA A 75 13.24 3.53 -2.48
N SER A 76 12.40 3.38 -1.45
CA SER A 76 12.69 3.88 -0.10
C SER A 76 13.25 2.84 0.87
N VAL A 77 13.32 1.58 0.46
CA VAL A 77 13.77 0.46 1.30
C VAL A 77 14.74 -0.43 0.54
N ALA A 78 15.52 -1.24 1.27
CA ALA A 78 16.30 -2.29 0.65
C ALA A 78 15.37 -3.33 0.00
N THR A 79 15.70 -3.74 -1.22
CA THR A 79 14.89 -4.71 -1.99
C THR A 79 14.78 -6.02 -1.22
N PRO A 80 13.56 -6.51 -0.98
CA PRO A 80 13.34 -7.75 -0.24
C PRO A 80 13.74 -8.96 -1.08
N GLN A 81 14.06 -10.08 -0.44
CA GLN A 81 14.38 -11.32 -1.15
C GLN A 81 13.15 -11.89 -1.91
N HIS A 82 11.97 -11.75 -1.34
CA HIS A 82 10.70 -12.12 -1.96
C HIS A 82 9.73 -10.94 -1.86
N PHE A 83 9.12 -10.58 -2.98
CA PHE A 83 8.15 -9.50 -3.06
C PHE A 83 6.79 -10.06 -3.48
N LEU A 84 5.85 -10.09 -2.53
CA LEU A 84 4.50 -10.57 -2.74
C LEU A 84 3.56 -9.40 -2.97
N ALA A 85 2.82 -9.42 -4.08
CA ALA A 85 1.82 -8.40 -4.38
C ALA A 85 0.63 -8.98 -5.13
N ASP A 86 -0.48 -8.25 -5.19
CA ASP A 86 -1.61 -8.66 -6.00
C ASP A 86 -1.39 -8.39 -7.49
N LYS A 87 -2.32 -8.88 -8.33
CA LYS A 87 -2.26 -8.70 -9.78
C LYS A 87 -2.29 -7.24 -10.25
N ALA A 88 -2.71 -6.28 -9.41
CA ALA A 88 -2.69 -4.87 -9.76
C ALA A 88 -1.26 -4.34 -9.93
N TYR A 89 -0.30 -4.98 -9.25
CA TYR A 89 1.13 -4.68 -9.30
C TYR A 89 1.88 -5.44 -10.39
N ASP A 90 1.20 -6.27 -11.19
CA ASP A 90 1.81 -6.99 -12.31
C ASP A 90 2.15 -6.02 -13.44
N ALA A 91 3.38 -5.50 -13.41
CA ALA A 91 3.96 -4.62 -14.38
C ALA A 91 5.42 -5.03 -14.63
N ASP A 92 5.86 -4.98 -15.89
CA ASP A 92 7.19 -5.46 -16.26
C ASP A 92 8.31 -4.68 -15.56
N ASP A 93 8.18 -3.38 -15.47
CA ASP A 93 9.14 -2.52 -14.81
C ASP A 93 9.33 -2.81 -13.31
N ILE A 94 8.26 -3.21 -12.59
CA ILE A 94 8.37 -3.65 -11.19
C ILE A 94 9.10 -5.00 -11.12
N ARG A 95 8.77 -5.93 -12.00
CA ARG A 95 9.42 -7.25 -12.04
C ARG A 95 10.88 -7.15 -12.43
N ASP A 96 11.20 -6.30 -13.41
CA ASP A 96 12.56 -6.10 -13.88
C ASP A 96 13.41 -5.39 -12.81
N TYR A 97 12.83 -4.40 -12.11
CA TYR A 97 13.48 -3.77 -10.96
C TYR A 97 13.83 -4.78 -9.86
N LEU A 98 12.86 -5.64 -9.49
CA LEU A 98 13.06 -6.68 -8.48
C LEU A 98 14.11 -7.70 -8.92
N ALA A 99 14.05 -8.15 -10.18
CA ALA A 99 14.98 -9.12 -10.73
C ALA A 99 16.42 -8.58 -10.81
N ALA A 100 16.60 -7.29 -11.09
CA ALA A 100 17.92 -6.65 -11.12
C ALA A 100 18.64 -6.74 -9.75
N ASP A 101 17.88 -6.73 -8.66
CA ASP A 101 18.40 -6.87 -7.29
C ASP A 101 18.33 -8.33 -6.77
N GLY A 102 18.03 -9.30 -7.64
CA GLY A 102 17.92 -10.72 -7.27
C GLY A 102 16.69 -11.06 -6.42
N SER A 103 15.68 -10.20 -6.42
CA SER A 103 14.42 -10.42 -5.70
C SER A 103 13.44 -11.25 -6.53
N GLU A 104 12.77 -12.20 -5.89
CA GLU A 104 11.71 -12.97 -6.51
C GLU A 104 10.36 -12.23 -6.42
N ALA A 105 9.76 -11.94 -7.58
CA ALA A 105 8.45 -11.32 -7.68
C ALA A 105 7.32 -12.36 -7.66
N ILE A 106 6.67 -12.54 -6.51
CA ILE A 106 5.53 -13.47 -6.34
C ILE A 106 4.23 -12.67 -6.57
N ILE A 107 3.94 -12.39 -7.83
CA ILE A 107 2.81 -11.58 -8.29
C ILE A 107 2.00 -12.40 -9.30
N PRO A 108 0.70 -12.63 -9.09
CA PRO A 108 -0.13 -13.28 -10.09
C PRO A 108 -0.21 -12.44 -11.38
N PRO A 109 -0.18 -13.08 -12.55
CA PRO A 109 -0.32 -12.35 -13.81
C PRO A 109 -1.73 -11.75 -13.95
N LYS A 110 -1.82 -10.59 -14.60
CA LYS A 110 -3.11 -10.04 -15.04
C LYS A 110 -3.73 -10.95 -16.12
N ALA A 111 -5.06 -11.05 -16.13
CA ALA A 111 -5.79 -11.89 -17.06
C ALA A 111 -5.56 -11.49 -18.54
N ASN A 112 -5.27 -10.23 -18.81
CA ASN A 112 -5.02 -9.68 -20.15
C ASN A 112 -3.53 -9.63 -20.52
N ARG A 113 -2.65 -10.26 -19.74
CA ARG A 113 -1.23 -10.30 -20.03
C ARG A 113 -0.96 -11.24 -21.19
N ARG A 114 -0.21 -10.79 -22.21
CA ARG A 114 0.13 -11.61 -23.41
C ARG A 114 1.03 -12.78 -23.05
N GLU A 115 2.00 -12.54 -22.15
CA GLU A 115 2.96 -13.55 -21.68
C GLU A 115 2.83 -13.68 -20.16
N PRO A 116 2.00 -14.62 -19.67
CA PRO A 116 1.86 -14.87 -18.24
C PRO A 116 3.20 -15.28 -17.63
N ARG A 117 3.62 -14.61 -16.56
CA ARG A 117 4.81 -15.02 -15.81
C ARG A 117 4.37 -15.91 -14.63
N PRO A 118 4.96 -17.09 -14.47
CA PRO A 118 4.63 -17.98 -13.38
C PRO A 118 4.94 -17.32 -12.02
N HIS A 119 4.23 -17.70 -11.00
CA HIS A 119 4.49 -17.32 -9.62
C HIS A 119 4.24 -18.54 -8.73
N ASP A 120 4.82 -18.58 -7.53
CA ASP A 120 4.54 -19.63 -6.56
C ASP A 120 3.17 -19.38 -5.87
N PRO A 121 2.15 -20.22 -6.13
CA PRO A 121 0.83 -20.06 -5.53
C PRO A 121 0.82 -20.38 -4.02
N ILE A 122 1.78 -21.18 -3.53
CA ILE A 122 1.89 -21.51 -2.11
C ILE A 122 2.45 -20.30 -1.36
N ALA A 123 3.57 -19.75 -1.84
CA ALA A 123 4.13 -18.52 -1.28
C ALA A 123 3.15 -17.35 -1.39
N TYR A 124 2.37 -17.27 -2.46
CA TYR A 124 1.36 -16.21 -2.64
C TYR A 124 0.28 -16.19 -1.54
N ARG A 125 -0.04 -17.32 -0.92
CA ARG A 125 -1.01 -17.37 0.20
C ARG A 125 -0.58 -16.50 1.38
N MET A 126 0.72 -16.27 1.54
CA MET A 126 1.26 -15.38 2.58
C MET A 126 0.83 -13.92 2.39
N ARG A 127 0.30 -13.53 1.22
CA ARG A 127 -0.25 -12.20 0.97
C ARG A 127 -1.37 -11.83 1.95
N ASN A 128 -2.09 -12.78 2.50
CA ASN A 128 -3.14 -12.49 3.48
C ASN A 128 -2.62 -11.79 4.76
N ILE A 129 -1.30 -11.84 5.00
CA ILE A 129 -0.67 -11.18 6.15
C ILE A 129 -0.88 -9.68 6.08
N ILE A 130 -0.66 -9.06 4.91
CA ILE A 130 -0.85 -7.61 4.75
C ILE A 130 -2.31 -7.22 4.86
N GLU A 131 -3.23 -8.05 4.39
CA GLU A 131 -4.67 -7.79 4.52
C GLU A 131 -5.09 -7.78 6.00
N ARG A 132 -4.61 -8.74 6.79
CA ARG A 132 -4.84 -8.76 8.24
C ARG A 132 -4.22 -7.55 8.93
N SER A 133 -3.03 -7.13 8.49
CA SER A 133 -2.39 -5.92 9.02
C SER A 133 -3.23 -4.67 8.74
N PHE A 134 -3.70 -4.51 7.51
CA PHE A 134 -4.61 -3.39 7.21
C PHE A 134 -5.92 -3.44 7.98
N ASN A 135 -6.48 -4.63 8.22
CA ASN A 135 -7.70 -4.75 9.02
C ASN A 135 -7.47 -4.27 10.46
N ARG A 136 -6.38 -4.70 11.12
CA ARG A 136 -6.00 -4.19 12.44
C ARG A 136 -5.76 -2.68 12.45
N LEU A 137 -5.13 -2.16 11.41
CA LEU A 137 -4.90 -0.71 11.30
C LEU A 137 -6.20 0.07 11.18
N LYS A 138 -7.23 -0.50 10.55
CA LYS A 138 -8.56 0.10 10.42
C LYS A 138 -9.38 0.10 11.72
N ASP A 139 -8.98 -0.65 12.76
CA ASP A 139 -9.57 -0.56 14.10
C ASP A 139 -9.36 0.85 14.70
N TRP A 140 -8.31 1.54 14.25
CA TRP A 140 -8.08 2.94 14.55
C TRP A 140 -9.02 3.82 13.73
N ARG A 141 -10.06 4.38 14.37
CA ARG A 141 -11.10 5.17 13.69
C ARG A 141 -10.53 6.32 12.85
N GLY A 142 -9.47 6.99 13.32
CA GLY A 142 -8.79 8.07 12.61
C GLY A 142 -8.12 7.61 11.31
N ILE A 143 -7.79 6.32 11.22
CA ILE A 143 -7.23 5.69 10.01
C ILE A 143 -8.37 5.17 9.11
N ALA A 144 -9.35 4.50 9.68
CA ALA A 144 -10.51 3.99 8.96
C ALA A 144 -11.27 5.12 8.25
N THR A 145 -11.38 6.27 8.90
CA THR A 145 -11.97 7.48 8.31
C THR A 145 -10.98 8.62 8.46
N ARG A 146 -10.43 9.07 7.32
CA ARG A 146 -9.46 10.16 7.34
C ARG A 146 -10.12 11.47 7.73
N TYR A 147 -9.83 11.96 8.94
CA TYR A 147 -10.26 13.28 9.42
C TYR A 147 -9.23 14.38 9.12
N ASP A 148 -7.95 14.00 9.06
CA ASP A 148 -6.87 14.94 8.82
C ASP A 148 -6.85 15.46 7.38
N LYS A 149 -6.95 16.77 7.22
CA LYS A 149 -6.85 17.42 5.91
C LYS A 149 -5.43 17.37 5.35
N LYS A 150 -4.42 17.52 6.22
CA LYS A 150 -3.02 17.51 5.82
C LYS A 150 -2.52 16.06 5.69
N ALA A 151 -1.89 15.75 4.55
CA ALA A 151 -1.32 14.41 4.30
C ALA A 151 -0.28 14.04 5.34
N VAL A 152 0.57 14.98 5.73
CA VAL A 152 1.63 14.74 6.73
C VAL A 152 1.05 14.34 8.08
N ASN A 153 -0.02 14.98 8.54
CA ASN A 153 -0.65 14.64 9.81
C ASN A 153 -1.31 13.25 9.72
N PHE A 154 -2.01 12.97 8.64
CA PHE A 154 -2.61 11.67 8.43
C PHE A 154 -1.56 10.56 8.38
N LEU A 155 -0.46 10.76 7.63
CA LEU A 155 0.63 9.80 7.57
C LEU A 155 1.27 9.59 8.94
N ALA A 156 1.51 10.66 9.70
CA ALA A 156 2.05 10.56 11.06
C ALA A 156 1.12 9.73 11.97
N GLY A 157 -0.21 9.92 11.87
CA GLY A 157 -1.20 9.11 12.57
C GLY A 157 -1.14 7.64 12.17
N VAL A 158 -1.02 7.35 10.86
CA VAL A 158 -0.85 5.97 10.34
C VAL A 158 0.44 5.33 10.86
N CYS A 159 1.56 6.06 10.84
CA CYS A 159 2.84 5.57 11.37
C CYS A 159 2.75 5.27 12.88
N LEU A 160 2.16 6.17 13.66
CA LEU A 160 2.00 6.00 15.11
C LEU A 160 1.10 4.79 15.41
N ALA A 161 -0.06 4.68 14.76
CA ALA A 161 -0.95 3.54 14.90
C ALA A 161 -0.26 2.21 14.52
N SER A 162 0.54 2.21 13.45
CA SER A 162 1.34 1.05 13.05
C SER A 162 2.39 0.68 14.10
N ALA A 163 3.09 1.67 14.64
CA ALA A 163 4.09 1.44 15.69
C ALA A 163 3.46 0.81 16.94
N LEU A 164 2.35 1.37 17.42
CA LEU A 164 1.63 0.86 18.59
C LEU A 164 1.03 -0.54 18.32
N THR A 165 0.53 -0.80 17.12
CA THR A 165 -0.14 -2.07 16.81
C THR A 165 0.83 -3.22 16.57
N TYR A 166 2.04 -2.97 16.06
CA TYR A 166 2.92 -4.04 15.55
C TYR A 166 4.31 -4.07 16.17
N TRP A 167 4.78 -2.98 16.76
CA TRP A 167 6.16 -2.87 17.25
C TRP A 167 6.28 -2.73 18.76
N ILE A 168 5.23 -2.25 19.43
CA ILE A 168 5.19 -2.03 20.88
C ILE A 168 4.20 -3.04 21.47
N GLN A 169 4.61 -4.31 21.52
CA GLN A 169 3.89 -5.40 22.19
C GLN A 169 4.83 -6.07 23.19
#